data_114bb8592672057ca5bad0b5a86c17eb
#
_entry.id   114bb8592672057ca5bad0b5a86c17eb
#
_cell.length_a   1.000
_cell.length_b   1.000
_cell.length_c   1.000
_cell.angle_alpha   90.00
_cell.angle_beta   90.00
_cell.angle_gamma   90.00
#
_symmetry.space_group_name_H-M   'P 1'
#
loop_
_entity.id
_entity.type
_entity.pdbx_description
1 polymer ?
#
loop_
_entity_poly.entity_id
_entity_poly.type
_entity_poly.pdbx_seq_one_letter_code
_entity_poly.pdbx_strand_id
1 'polypeptide(L)'
;TWKSRGLGDVYKRQIEGNELNSQEMSDYLVNLSSNYPIISIEDGLSEDDWDGWKYLTEKIGDTVQLVGDDLFVTQEKILEKGVADSCANSILVKVNQVGSVSETINTMTLAKESNYSSIVSHRSGETEDTFISHLCVGTSSGQIKTGAPARSERTAKYNELLRIGEKIGFEQFNIQELGYSK
;
A
#
# COMPACT_ATOMS: atom_id res chain seq x y z
N THR A 1 -10.98 -8.82 19.80
CA THR A 1 -10.83 -8.12 18.52
C THR A 1 -9.40 -7.67 18.37
N TRP A 2 -8.65 -8.38 17.56
CA TRP A 2 -7.36 -7.90 17.09
C TRP A 2 -7.65 -6.71 16.17
N LYS A 3 -7.54 -5.50 16.68
CA LYS A 3 -7.39 -4.35 15.82
C LYS A 3 -6.05 -4.54 15.13
N SER A 4 -6.06 -4.65 13.79
CA SER A 4 -4.87 -4.43 12.98
C SER A 4 -4.44 -2.98 13.24
N ARG A 5 -3.62 -2.80 14.22
CA ARG A 5 -2.92 -1.54 14.40
C ARG A 5 -1.76 -1.60 13.44
N GLY A 6 -1.63 -0.59 12.60
CA GLY A 6 -0.47 -0.42 11.76
C GLY A 6 0.82 -0.63 12.54
N LEU A 7 1.91 -0.92 11.86
CA LEU A 7 3.21 -1.20 12.50
C LEU A 7 3.73 -0.06 13.38
N GLY A 8 3.14 1.13 13.33
CA GLY A 8 3.51 2.31 14.06
C GLY A 8 2.46 2.77 15.07
N ASP A 9 2.36 2.15 16.21
CA ASP A 9 1.65 2.79 17.32
C ASP A 9 2.58 3.83 17.96
N VAL A 10 2.13 5.08 18.05
CA VAL A 10 2.90 6.30 18.33
C VAL A 10 3.75 6.24 19.60
N TYR A 11 3.49 5.32 20.47
CA TYR A 11 4.09 5.40 21.79
C TYR A 11 5.16 4.40 22.10
N LYS A 12 5.24 3.24 21.47
CA LYS A 12 6.28 2.24 21.78
C LYS A 12 6.01 0.94 21.06
N ARG A 13 6.71 0.69 19.95
CA ARG A 13 6.75 -0.65 19.43
C ARG A 13 7.72 -1.49 20.21
N GLN A 14 7.23 -2.61 20.66
CA GLN A 14 8.09 -3.66 21.19
C GLN A 14 8.53 -4.55 20.02
N ILE A 15 9.78 -4.40 19.62
CA ILE A 15 10.44 -5.34 18.72
C ILE A 15 11.50 -6.05 19.55
N GLU A 16 11.39 -7.36 19.66
CA GLU A 16 12.32 -8.19 20.44
C GLU A 16 12.49 -7.73 21.91
N GLY A 17 11.42 -7.17 22.50
CA GLY A 17 11.42 -6.66 23.86
C GLY A 17 11.93 -5.24 24.04
N ASN A 18 12.32 -4.54 22.98
CA ASN A 18 12.73 -3.14 23.02
C ASN A 18 11.57 -2.22 22.64
N GLU A 19 11.45 -1.08 23.32
CA GLU A 19 10.54 0.00 22.96
C GLU A 19 11.29 0.99 22.06
N LEU A 20 10.80 1.20 20.83
CA LEU A 20 11.42 2.10 19.87
C LEU A 20 10.58 3.38 19.71
N ASN A 21 11.23 4.54 19.72
CA ASN A 21 10.60 5.77 19.27
C ASN A 21 10.53 5.82 17.73
N SER A 22 9.93 6.87 17.19
CA SER A 22 9.71 7.05 15.76
C SER A 22 11.01 6.98 14.94
N GLN A 23 12.06 7.66 15.37
CA GLN A 23 13.34 7.68 14.68
C GLN A 23 14.04 6.32 14.77
N GLU A 24 14.07 5.73 15.93
CA GLU A 24 14.66 4.39 16.16
C GLU A 24 13.93 3.32 15.32
N MET A 25 12.60 3.42 15.19
CA MET A 25 11.81 2.53 14.33
C MET A 25 12.15 2.74 12.85
N SER A 26 12.27 3.99 12.42
CA SER A 26 12.69 4.30 11.06
C SER A 26 14.10 3.76 10.76
N ASP A 27 15.05 3.98 11.65
CA ASP A 27 16.42 3.46 11.51
C ASP A 27 16.45 1.92 11.50
N TYR A 28 15.59 1.27 12.28
CA TYR A 28 15.41 -0.18 12.25
C TYR A 28 14.91 -0.65 10.86
N LEU A 29 13.90 0.01 10.27
CA LEU A 29 13.39 -0.33 8.94
C LEU A 29 14.43 -0.07 7.85
N VAL A 30 15.20 1.01 7.96
CA VAL A 30 16.34 1.29 7.08
C VAL A 30 17.38 0.17 7.15
N ASN A 31 17.72 -0.28 8.35
CA ASN A 31 18.65 -1.40 8.54
C ASN A 31 18.12 -2.70 7.94
N LEU A 32 16.84 -3.03 8.17
CA LEU A 32 16.21 -4.22 7.57
C LEU A 32 16.27 -4.15 6.04
N SER A 33 15.89 -3.02 5.44
CA SER A 33 15.88 -2.87 3.98
C SER A 33 17.30 -2.93 3.37
N SER A 34 18.32 -2.59 4.15
CA SER A 34 19.72 -2.67 3.73
C SER A 34 20.28 -4.09 3.77
N ASN A 35 19.81 -4.91 4.71
CA ASN A 35 20.34 -6.26 4.94
C ASN A 35 19.50 -7.37 4.28
N TYR A 36 18.26 -7.08 3.91
CA TYR A 36 17.32 -8.04 3.31
C TYR A 36 16.74 -7.47 2.01
N PRO A 37 16.30 -8.31 1.07
CA PRO A 37 15.71 -7.86 -0.20
C PRO A 37 14.27 -7.33 -0.01
N ILE A 38 14.10 -6.34 0.87
CA ILE A 38 12.82 -5.68 1.12
C ILE A 38 12.63 -4.61 0.06
N ILE A 39 11.54 -4.70 -0.69
CA ILE A 39 11.17 -3.75 -1.75
C ILE A 39 9.92 -2.94 -1.42
N SER A 40 9.16 -3.32 -0.39
CA SER A 40 7.93 -2.63 0.01
C SER A 40 7.70 -2.79 1.51
N ILE A 41 7.26 -1.69 2.16
CA ILE A 41 6.88 -1.64 3.57
C ILE A 41 5.53 -0.95 3.66
N GLU A 42 4.55 -1.61 4.27
CA GLU A 42 3.22 -1.05 4.51
C GLU A 42 3.10 -0.61 5.98
N ASP A 43 2.61 0.61 6.20
CA ASP A 43 2.41 1.22 7.52
C ASP A 43 3.61 1.01 8.47
N GLY A 44 4.78 1.42 8.00
CA GLY A 44 6.03 1.30 8.78
C GLY A 44 6.00 2.09 10.10
N LEU A 45 5.21 3.16 10.14
CA LEU A 45 5.03 4.05 11.28
C LEU A 45 3.53 4.29 11.55
N SER A 46 3.20 4.97 12.65
CA SER A 46 1.83 5.34 12.98
C SER A 46 1.22 6.29 11.96
N GLU A 47 -0.09 6.23 11.77
CA GLU A 47 -0.87 7.14 10.95
C GLU A 47 -0.80 8.61 11.42
N ASP A 48 -0.46 8.84 12.68
CA ASP A 48 -0.33 10.18 13.27
C ASP A 48 1.11 10.73 13.20
N ASP A 49 2.09 9.89 12.87
CA ASP A 49 3.52 10.22 12.93
C ASP A 49 4.07 10.75 11.59
N TRP A 50 3.55 11.91 11.16
CA TRP A 50 3.93 12.53 9.89
C TRP A 50 5.40 12.89 9.77
N ASP A 51 6.03 13.32 10.86
CA ASP A 51 7.46 13.65 10.89
C ASP A 51 8.32 12.39 10.74
N GLY A 52 7.93 11.29 11.37
CA GLY A 52 8.57 9.99 11.20
C GLY A 52 8.41 9.46 9.78
N TRP A 53 7.21 9.56 9.19
CA TRP A 53 6.97 9.16 7.80
C TRP A 53 7.84 9.95 6.82
N LYS A 54 7.95 11.27 7.01
CA LYS A 54 8.84 12.11 6.22
C LYS A 54 10.29 11.66 6.34
N TYR A 55 10.77 11.47 7.57
CA TYR A 55 12.13 11.00 7.83
C TYR A 55 12.42 9.65 7.17
N LEU A 56 11.50 8.67 7.31
CA LEU A 56 11.64 7.36 6.69
C LEU A 56 11.67 7.46 5.15
N THR A 57 10.81 8.31 4.58
CA THR A 57 10.74 8.52 3.12
C THR A 57 12.03 9.14 2.60
N GLU A 58 12.60 10.12 3.29
CA GLU A 58 13.89 10.72 2.95
C GLU A 58 15.04 9.70 2.97
N LYS A 59 14.95 8.68 3.83
CA LYS A 59 16.02 7.67 3.98
C LYS A 59 15.99 6.56 2.93
N ILE A 60 14.82 6.04 2.60
CA ILE A 60 14.70 4.83 1.76
C ILE A 60 13.62 4.92 0.68
N GLY A 61 12.91 6.04 0.55
CA GLY A 61 11.84 6.19 -0.43
C GLY A 61 12.28 6.02 -1.89
N ASP A 62 13.55 6.26 -2.21
CA ASP A 62 14.10 6.07 -3.56
C ASP A 62 14.31 4.58 -3.91
N THR A 63 14.35 3.69 -2.92
CA THR A 63 14.69 2.27 -3.12
C THR A 63 13.65 1.30 -2.56
N VAL A 64 12.71 1.80 -1.77
CA VAL A 64 11.68 1.00 -1.12
C VAL A 64 10.32 1.67 -1.33
N GLN A 65 9.33 0.87 -1.72
CA GLN A 65 7.94 1.31 -1.76
C GLN A 65 7.43 1.45 -0.32
N LEU A 66 7.09 2.69 0.07
CA LEU A 66 6.53 3.01 1.37
C LEU A 66 5.04 3.24 1.22
N VAL A 67 4.25 2.29 1.69
CA VAL A 67 2.79 2.24 1.47
C VAL A 67 2.06 2.78 2.69
N GLY A 68 1.29 3.85 2.51
CA GLY A 68 0.35 4.33 3.52
C GLY A 68 -1.01 3.63 3.36
N ASP A 69 -1.40 2.81 4.36
CA ASP A 69 -2.75 2.25 4.51
C ASP A 69 -3.55 3.12 5.50
N ASP A 70 -3.31 2.96 6.78
CA ASP A 70 -3.98 3.74 7.82
C ASP A 70 -3.55 5.22 7.78
N LEU A 71 -2.34 5.52 7.26
CA LEU A 71 -1.87 6.88 7.03
C LEU A 71 -2.81 7.67 6.10
N PHE A 72 -3.28 7.07 5.01
CA PHE A 72 -4.06 7.77 3.98
C PHE A 72 -5.54 7.41 3.97
N VAL A 73 -5.92 6.24 4.49
CA VAL A 73 -7.29 5.71 4.51
C VAL A 73 -8.07 5.93 3.20
N THR A 74 -7.36 5.85 2.05
CA THR A 74 -7.90 6.08 0.70
C THR A 74 -8.53 7.48 0.53
N GLN A 75 -8.21 8.46 1.38
CA GLN A 75 -8.79 9.80 1.35
C GLN A 75 -7.93 10.77 0.54
N GLU A 76 -8.50 11.38 -0.49
CA GLU A 76 -7.83 12.33 -1.39
C GLU A 76 -7.14 13.47 -0.63
N LYS A 77 -7.84 14.12 0.30
CA LYS A 77 -7.30 15.23 1.10
C LYS A 77 -6.13 14.85 2.01
N ILE A 78 -6.13 13.60 2.52
CA ILE A 78 -5.04 13.12 3.36
C ILE A 78 -3.84 12.78 2.48
N LEU A 79 -4.08 12.22 1.30
CA LEU A 79 -3.03 11.99 0.31
C LEU A 79 -2.40 13.30 -0.17
N GLU A 80 -3.19 14.36 -0.44
CA GLU A 80 -2.70 15.70 -0.76
C GLU A 80 -1.70 16.19 0.30
N LYS A 81 -2.04 16.03 1.58
CA LYS A 81 -1.13 16.36 2.67
C LYS A 81 0.15 15.52 2.62
N GLY A 82 0.04 14.20 2.41
CA GLY A 82 1.20 13.32 2.29
C GLY A 82 2.14 13.71 1.16
N VAL A 83 1.59 14.07 0.01
CA VAL A 83 2.35 14.57 -1.15
C VAL A 83 3.06 15.88 -0.80
N ALA A 84 2.35 16.83 -0.18
CA ALA A 84 2.92 18.12 0.20
C ALA A 84 4.04 17.99 1.23
N ASP A 85 3.89 17.06 2.18
CA ASP A 85 4.85 16.80 3.26
C ASP A 85 5.96 15.81 2.85
N SER A 86 5.91 15.23 1.64
CA SER A 86 6.84 14.20 1.14
C SER A 86 6.85 12.94 2.03
N CYS A 87 5.66 12.47 2.42
CA CYS A 87 5.47 11.30 3.28
C CYS A 87 4.98 10.10 2.46
N ALA A 88 5.70 8.98 2.51
CA ALA A 88 5.45 7.78 1.71
C ALA A 88 5.67 7.99 0.19
N ASN A 89 5.40 6.99 -0.63
CA ASN A 89 5.45 7.05 -2.10
C ASN A 89 4.44 6.10 -2.75
N SER A 90 3.57 5.50 -1.95
CA SER A 90 2.52 4.59 -2.37
C SER A 90 1.31 4.66 -1.45
N ILE A 91 0.13 4.38 -1.98
CA ILE A 91 -1.11 4.32 -1.23
C ILE A 91 -1.76 2.94 -1.34
N LEU A 92 -2.26 2.41 -0.23
CA LEU A 92 -3.16 1.26 -0.23
C LEU A 92 -4.59 1.73 -0.47
N VAL A 93 -5.24 1.18 -1.50
CA VAL A 93 -6.58 1.60 -1.94
C VAL A 93 -7.62 0.59 -1.49
N LYS A 94 -8.51 1.02 -0.62
CA LYS A 94 -9.65 0.25 -0.11
C LYS A 94 -10.94 1.00 -0.40
N VAL A 95 -11.69 0.57 -1.41
CA VAL A 95 -12.89 1.28 -1.92
C VAL A 95 -13.88 1.64 -0.81
N ASN A 96 -14.08 0.77 0.18
CA ASN A 96 -15.02 0.99 1.26
C ASN A 96 -14.54 1.96 2.36
N GLN A 97 -13.28 2.40 2.36
CA GLN A 97 -12.83 3.48 3.24
C GLN A 97 -13.35 4.85 2.78
N VAL A 98 -13.59 4.99 1.47
CA VAL A 98 -14.17 6.18 0.85
C VAL A 98 -15.67 6.03 0.67
N GLY A 99 -16.11 4.85 0.20
CA GLY A 99 -17.51 4.48 0.04
C GLY A 99 -18.07 4.68 -1.36
N SER A 100 -17.35 5.34 -2.27
CA SER A 100 -17.74 5.45 -3.68
C SER A 100 -16.58 5.15 -4.62
N VAL A 101 -16.92 4.60 -5.80
CA VAL A 101 -15.92 4.31 -6.84
C VAL A 101 -15.34 5.60 -7.41
N SER A 102 -16.16 6.65 -7.57
CA SER A 102 -15.69 7.92 -8.12
C SER A 102 -14.62 8.57 -7.24
N GLU A 103 -14.85 8.67 -5.94
CA GLU A 103 -13.87 9.23 -5.01
C GLU A 103 -12.61 8.34 -4.92
N THR A 104 -12.76 7.01 -4.98
CA THR A 104 -11.61 6.10 -5.05
C THR A 104 -10.76 6.39 -6.29
N ILE A 105 -11.38 6.55 -7.46
CA ILE A 105 -10.68 6.86 -8.70
C ILE A 105 -10.01 8.24 -8.63
N ASN A 106 -10.64 9.24 -8.01
CA ASN A 106 -10.03 10.56 -7.81
C ASN A 106 -8.75 10.44 -6.97
N THR A 107 -8.81 9.73 -5.85
CA THR A 107 -7.63 9.48 -5.00
C THR A 107 -6.52 8.75 -5.77
N MET A 108 -6.86 7.74 -6.58
CA MET A 108 -5.89 7.01 -7.39
C MET A 108 -5.30 7.89 -8.51
N THR A 109 -6.09 8.79 -9.08
CA THR A 109 -5.63 9.76 -10.09
C THR A 109 -4.64 10.74 -9.47
N LEU A 110 -4.97 11.31 -8.31
CA LEU A 110 -4.06 12.18 -7.56
C LEU A 110 -2.74 11.46 -7.22
N ALA A 111 -2.81 10.21 -6.75
CA ALA A 111 -1.62 9.39 -6.48
C ALA A 111 -0.72 9.31 -7.73
N LYS A 112 -1.30 8.93 -8.86
CA LYS A 112 -0.58 8.79 -10.14
C LYS A 112 0.03 10.12 -10.61
N GLU A 113 -0.71 11.22 -10.54
CA GLU A 113 -0.24 12.56 -10.93
C GLU A 113 0.88 13.07 -10.02
N SER A 114 0.93 12.57 -8.78
CA SER A 114 1.96 12.88 -7.78
C SER A 114 3.12 11.87 -7.75
N ASN A 115 3.20 10.96 -8.71
CA ASN A 115 4.20 9.87 -8.78
C ASN A 115 4.14 8.89 -7.58
N TYR A 116 2.97 8.74 -6.96
CA TYR A 116 2.71 7.67 -5.99
C TYR A 116 2.17 6.45 -6.71
N SER A 117 2.66 5.27 -6.35
CA SER A 117 2.05 4.02 -6.77
C SER A 117 0.78 3.73 -5.96
N SER A 118 -0.08 2.89 -6.51
CA SER A 118 -1.31 2.46 -5.84
C SER A 118 -1.36 0.94 -5.76
N ILE A 119 -1.77 0.41 -4.61
CA ILE A 119 -2.03 -1.02 -4.42
C ILE A 119 -3.51 -1.18 -4.12
N VAL A 120 -4.26 -1.80 -5.02
CA VAL A 120 -5.68 -2.09 -4.79
C VAL A 120 -5.80 -3.26 -3.81
N SER A 121 -6.56 -3.07 -2.73
CA SER A 121 -6.57 -4.00 -1.61
C SER A 121 -7.95 -4.54 -1.28
N HIS A 122 -7.97 -5.80 -0.88
CA HIS A 122 -9.09 -6.44 -0.22
C HIS A 122 -9.27 -5.94 1.23
N ARG A 123 -10.30 -6.46 1.89
CA ARG A 123 -10.51 -6.31 3.35
C ARG A 123 -10.41 -7.69 4.03
N SER A 124 -10.26 -7.66 5.38
CA SER A 124 -10.27 -8.90 6.19
C SER A 124 -11.58 -9.67 6.06
N GLY A 125 -12.72 -8.98 6.05
CA GLY A 125 -14.03 -9.52 5.72
C GLY A 125 -14.33 -9.35 4.23
N GLU A 126 -14.17 -10.40 3.44
CA GLU A 126 -14.35 -10.41 2.00
C GLU A 126 -15.46 -11.36 1.56
N THR A 127 -15.94 -11.12 0.33
CA THR A 127 -16.85 -11.97 -0.42
C THR A 127 -16.19 -12.45 -1.71
N GLU A 128 -16.87 -13.24 -2.50
CA GLU A 128 -16.39 -13.68 -3.82
C GLU A 128 -16.55 -12.60 -4.91
N ASP A 129 -16.97 -11.38 -4.56
CA ASP A 129 -17.02 -10.25 -5.50
C ASP A 129 -15.62 -9.96 -6.07
N THR A 130 -15.54 -9.67 -7.36
CA THR A 130 -14.31 -9.53 -8.13
C THR A 130 -14.02 -8.08 -8.56
N PHE A 131 -14.80 -7.11 -8.10
CA PHE A 131 -14.69 -5.72 -8.52
C PHE A 131 -13.28 -5.16 -8.41
N ILE A 132 -12.56 -5.48 -7.33
CA ILE A 132 -11.19 -4.95 -7.11
C ILE A 132 -10.19 -5.44 -8.17
N SER A 133 -10.42 -6.61 -8.81
CA SER A 133 -9.59 -7.08 -9.92
C SER A 133 -9.78 -6.20 -11.16
N HIS A 134 -11.03 -5.84 -11.47
CA HIS A 134 -11.35 -4.91 -12.56
C HIS A 134 -10.83 -3.51 -12.26
N LEU A 135 -10.97 -3.03 -11.04
CA LEU A 135 -10.43 -1.73 -10.62
C LEU A 135 -8.92 -1.68 -10.81
N CYS A 136 -8.21 -2.70 -10.34
CA CYS A 136 -6.75 -2.79 -10.45
C CYS A 136 -6.27 -2.70 -11.90
N VAL A 137 -6.86 -3.51 -12.78
CA VAL A 137 -6.49 -3.52 -14.20
C VAL A 137 -6.97 -2.25 -14.90
N GLY A 138 -8.21 -1.84 -14.67
CA GLY A 138 -8.83 -0.69 -15.35
C GLY A 138 -8.16 0.64 -15.02
N THR A 139 -7.58 0.79 -13.84
CA THR A 139 -6.82 1.99 -13.44
C THR A 139 -5.31 1.87 -13.72
N SER A 140 -4.86 0.71 -14.18
CA SER A 140 -3.44 0.41 -14.36
C SER A 140 -2.62 0.62 -13.08
N SER A 141 -3.17 0.25 -11.90
CA SER A 141 -2.46 0.39 -10.63
C SER A 141 -1.23 -0.53 -10.53
N GLY A 142 -1.22 -1.62 -11.30
CA GLY A 142 -0.10 -2.56 -11.40
C GLY A 142 0.02 -3.52 -10.21
N GLN A 143 -0.64 -3.26 -9.11
CA GLN A 143 -0.52 -4.05 -7.87
C GLN A 143 -1.87 -4.31 -7.23
N ILE A 144 -2.04 -5.54 -6.72
CA ILE A 144 -3.21 -5.94 -5.95
C ILE A 144 -2.79 -6.73 -4.70
N LYS A 145 -3.37 -6.38 -3.56
CA LYS A 145 -3.22 -7.11 -2.30
C LYS A 145 -4.54 -7.81 -2.01
N THR A 146 -4.62 -9.13 -2.25
CA THR A 146 -5.89 -9.86 -2.12
C THR A 146 -5.78 -11.19 -1.36
N GLY A 147 -4.76 -11.31 -0.50
CA GLY A 147 -4.56 -12.46 0.38
C GLY A 147 -3.88 -13.64 -0.30
N ALA A 148 -3.76 -14.73 0.44
CA ALA A 148 -3.19 -15.98 -0.07
C ALA A 148 -4.11 -16.61 -1.13
N PRO A 149 -3.57 -17.39 -2.08
CA PRO A 149 -4.36 -18.12 -3.08
C PRO A 149 -5.10 -19.34 -2.44
N ALA A 150 -5.84 -19.06 -1.38
CA ALA A 150 -6.64 -20.00 -0.61
C ALA A 150 -7.92 -19.30 -0.16
N ARG A 151 -9.02 -20.05 0.00
CA ARG A 151 -10.39 -19.60 0.23
C ARG A 151 -10.99 -18.88 -0.98
N SER A 152 -12.26 -19.14 -1.25
CA SER A 152 -12.93 -18.68 -2.47
C SER A 152 -13.05 -17.15 -2.55
N GLU A 153 -13.24 -16.48 -1.43
CA GLU A 153 -13.27 -15.01 -1.37
C GLU A 153 -11.93 -14.34 -1.78
N ARG A 154 -10.83 -15.08 -1.81
CA ARG A 154 -9.52 -14.64 -2.27
C ARG A 154 -9.23 -15.12 -3.69
N THR A 155 -9.40 -16.42 -3.91
CA THR A 155 -9.12 -17.04 -5.22
C THR A 155 -10.04 -16.52 -6.33
N ALA A 156 -11.25 -16.05 -6.01
CA ALA A 156 -12.13 -15.39 -6.98
C ALA A 156 -11.45 -14.21 -7.68
N LYS A 157 -10.68 -13.38 -6.94
CA LYS A 157 -9.96 -12.24 -7.49
C LYS A 157 -8.83 -12.66 -8.43
N TYR A 158 -8.05 -13.68 -8.04
CA TYR A 158 -7.00 -14.24 -8.89
C TYR A 158 -7.56 -14.85 -10.16
N ASN A 159 -8.64 -15.63 -10.04
CA ASN A 159 -9.31 -16.23 -11.18
C ASN A 159 -9.89 -15.17 -12.13
N GLU A 160 -10.37 -14.05 -11.57
CA GLU A 160 -10.86 -12.94 -12.40
C GLU A 160 -9.73 -12.22 -13.15
N LEU A 161 -8.57 -12.03 -12.52
CA LEU A 161 -7.40 -11.51 -13.22
C LEU A 161 -7.01 -12.41 -14.41
N LEU A 162 -7.07 -13.74 -14.26
CA LEU A 162 -6.85 -14.66 -15.37
C LEU A 162 -7.88 -14.46 -16.49
N ARG A 163 -9.19 -14.36 -16.17
CA ARG A 163 -10.24 -14.09 -17.17
C ARG A 163 -10.07 -12.76 -17.88
N ILE A 164 -9.64 -11.72 -17.15
CA ILE A 164 -9.32 -10.43 -17.76
C ILE A 164 -8.15 -10.60 -18.72
N GLY A 165 -7.08 -11.30 -18.31
CA GLY A 165 -5.92 -11.57 -19.16
C GLY A 165 -6.27 -12.33 -20.43
N GLU A 166 -7.17 -13.31 -20.36
CA GLU A 166 -7.67 -14.03 -21.55
C GLU A 166 -8.40 -13.09 -22.54
N LYS A 167 -9.03 -12.04 -22.04
CA LYS A 167 -9.78 -11.06 -22.88
C LYS A 167 -8.87 -10.01 -23.52
N ILE A 168 -7.90 -9.47 -22.78
CA ILE A 168 -7.11 -8.32 -23.23
C ILE A 168 -5.72 -8.72 -23.70
N GLY A 169 -5.32 -9.98 -23.51
CA GLY A 169 -3.97 -10.48 -23.75
C GLY A 169 -3.09 -10.39 -22.50
N PHE A 170 -2.39 -11.48 -22.20
CA PHE A 170 -1.50 -11.54 -21.02
C PHE A 170 -0.27 -10.65 -21.16
N GLU A 171 0.12 -10.27 -22.35
CA GLU A 171 1.17 -9.31 -22.63
C GLU A 171 0.86 -7.91 -22.08
N GLN A 172 -0.41 -7.59 -21.81
CA GLN A 172 -0.82 -6.35 -21.15
C GLN A 172 -0.56 -6.38 -19.64
N PHE A 173 -0.34 -7.56 -19.06
CA PHE A 173 0.09 -7.73 -17.68
C PHE A 173 1.62 -7.67 -17.58
N ASN A 174 2.24 -6.69 -18.20
CA ASN A 174 3.65 -6.46 -18.01
C ASN A 174 3.93 -6.27 -16.53
N ILE A 175 4.85 -7.08 -16.00
CA ILE A 175 5.49 -6.78 -14.73
C ILE A 175 6.29 -5.51 -15.01
N GLN A 176 5.67 -4.35 -14.74
CA GLN A 176 6.46 -3.14 -14.62
C GLN A 176 7.42 -3.42 -13.48
N GLU A 177 8.71 -3.35 -13.77
CA GLU A 177 9.68 -3.27 -12.70
C GLU A 177 9.19 -2.15 -11.79
N LEU A 178 8.99 -2.45 -10.51
CA LEU A 178 8.44 -1.49 -9.55
C LEU A 178 9.35 -0.27 -9.35
N GLY A 179 10.43 -0.17 -10.11
CA GLY A 179 11.41 0.90 -10.02
C GLY A 179 12.28 0.84 -8.75
N TYR A 180 11.95 -0.03 -7.82
CA TYR A 180 12.65 -0.25 -6.56
C TYR A 180 13.62 -1.44 -6.64
N SER A 181 14.34 -1.57 -7.72
CA SER A 181 15.38 -2.60 -7.85
C SER A 181 16.64 -2.19 -7.08
N LYS A 182 17.12 -3.07 -6.22
CA LYS A 182 18.48 -2.96 -5.65
C LYS A 182 19.52 -3.29 -6.71
#